data_537c399700aaacbecb251d4bc8a1a0a5
#
_entry.id   537c399700aaacbecb251d4bc8a1a0a5
#
_cell.length_a   1.000
_cell.length_b   1.000
_cell.length_c   1.000
_cell.angle_alpha   90.00
_cell.angle_beta   90.00
_cell.angle_gamma   90.00
#
_symmetry.space_group_name_H-M   'P 1'
#
loop_
_entity.id
_entity.type
_entity.pdbx_description
1 polymer ?
#
loop_
_entity_poly.entity_id
_entity_poly.type
_entity_poly.pdbx_seq_one_letter_code
_entity_poly.pdbx_strand_id
1 'polypeptide(L)'
;MQKGTPVRWYMDMDASSNTLILGMCNNHVSEHVLFERDQETTYPKGDIEIGFYLMYSDSKEVLRNPFKKPLEFMWSRWGHAAYEKGNPVKENLETYVKHTYNWAFNSWSENVWQQFELDGKKVGAPVFIVNVTQSPNYPGEINEREFRSIWNQAWFSSLRSASGLYRYARRTGNRELLAKANLTKELALSFPQRNGFFYGLIGTEMHEVEIDGKKYNRSKGWNTYYWGNSNRNPYTWNPKESPYHILDMSWTALLMLRWYDELEKDARLLAYAEDYAMALLG
;
A
#
# COMPACT_ATOMS: atom_id res chain seq x y z
N MET A 1 26.58 2.81 -12.40
CA MET A 1 26.63 1.49 -13.08
C MET A 1 28.03 0.96 -12.88
N GLN A 2 28.13 -0.24 -12.34
CA GLN A 2 29.40 -0.96 -12.22
C GLN A 2 29.91 -1.32 -13.61
N LYS A 3 31.06 -0.83 -14.00
CA LYS A 3 31.78 -1.32 -15.17
C LYS A 3 32.80 -2.35 -14.67
N GLY A 4 32.72 -3.58 -15.14
CA GLY A 4 33.66 -4.63 -14.80
C GLY A 4 33.07 -5.73 -13.91
N THR A 5 33.90 -6.38 -13.13
CA THR A 5 33.54 -7.50 -12.25
C THR A 5 32.46 -7.10 -11.25
N PRO A 6 31.48 -7.97 -10.95
CA PRO A 6 30.38 -7.67 -10.05
C PRO A 6 30.83 -7.65 -8.59
N VAL A 7 31.55 -6.60 -8.21
CA VAL A 7 31.87 -6.33 -6.80
C VAL A 7 30.67 -5.65 -6.19
N ARG A 8 30.09 -6.23 -5.16
CA ARG A 8 29.03 -5.59 -4.38
C ARG A 8 29.64 -4.49 -3.54
N TRP A 9 29.05 -3.33 -3.60
CA TRP A 9 29.48 -2.19 -2.84
C TRP A 9 28.32 -1.69 -1.94
N TYR A 10 28.68 -0.99 -0.89
CA TYR A 10 27.71 -0.34 -0.02
C TYR A 10 28.18 1.07 0.34
N MET A 11 27.23 1.86 0.72
CA MET A 11 27.43 3.20 1.26
C MET A 11 26.61 3.34 2.53
N ASP A 12 27.22 3.88 3.57
CA ASP A 12 26.62 4.01 4.89
C ASP A 12 27.10 5.29 5.57
N MET A 13 26.50 5.64 6.68
CA MET A 13 26.91 6.75 7.52
C MET A 13 26.86 6.35 8.97
N ASP A 14 27.99 6.49 9.65
CA ASP A 14 28.04 6.44 11.11
C ASP A 14 27.78 7.84 11.67
N ALA A 15 26.57 8.07 12.16
CA ALA A 15 26.16 9.35 12.72
C ALA A 15 26.89 9.69 14.05
N SER A 16 27.39 8.67 14.78
CA SER A 16 28.09 8.88 16.05
C SER A 16 29.48 9.46 15.86
N SER A 17 30.14 9.09 14.78
CA SER A 17 31.47 9.60 14.40
C SER A 17 31.46 10.61 13.26
N ASN A 18 30.26 10.95 12.70
CA ASN A 18 30.11 11.77 11.50
C ASN A 18 30.93 11.25 10.31
N THR A 19 31.00 9.93 10.15
CA THR A 19 31.83 9.28 9.14
C THR A 19 30.97 8.75 8.01
N LEU A 20 31.28 9.12 6.76
CA LEU A 20 30.74 8.49 5.58
C LEU A 20 31.56 7.27 5.21
N ILE A 21 30.90 6.14 5.03
CA ILE A 21 31.54 4.84 4.74
C ILE A 21 31.20 4.45 3.32
N LEU A 22 32.21 4.15 2.53
CA LEU A 22 32.09 3.57 1.21
C LEU A 22 32.96 2.32 1.14
N GLY A 23 32.37 1.19 0.79
CA GLY A 23 33.12 -0.06 0.83
C GLY A 23 32.54 -1.18 -0.03
N MET A 24 33.18 -2.32 0.05
CA MET A 24 32.73 -3.57 -0.55
C MET A 24 32.07 -4.44 0.49
N CYS A 25 31.08 -5.22 0.10
CA CYS A 25 30.43 -6.16 0.99
C CYS A 25 30.22 -7.52 0.34
N ASN A 26 30.07 -8.53 1.17
CA ASN A 26 29.70 -9.87 0.75
C ASN A 26 28.25 -10.22 1.13
N ASN A 27 27.43 -9.21 1.41
CA ASN A 27 26.02 -9.41 1.66
C ASN A 27 25.22 -9.27 0.36
N HIS A 28 24.14 -10.00 0.26
CA HIS A 28 23.11 -9.80 -0.76
C HIS A 28 21.71 -9.73 -0.12
N VAL A 29 20.78 -9.13 -0.83
CA VAL A 29 19.37 -9.13 -0.43
C VAL A 29 18.77 -10.43 -0.93
N SER A 30 18.31 -11.25 0.02
CA SER A 30 17.55 -12.46 -0.25
C SER A 30 16.07 -12.14 -0.08
N GLU A 31 15.25 -12.59 -1.00
CA GLU A 31 13.81 -12.35 -1.03
C GLU A 31 13.45 -10.86 -0.98
N HIS A 32 12.77 -10.44 0.09
CA HIS A 32 12.18 -9.10 0.15
C HIS A 32 13.04 -8.08 0.92
N VAL A 33 13.55 -8.47 2.06
CA VAL A 33 14.31 -7.59 2.97
C VAL A 33 15.35 -8.32 3.80
N LEU A 34 15.59 -9.59 3.54
CA LEU A 34 16.57 -10.37 4.28
C LEU A 34 17.95 -10.17 3.66
N PHE A 35 18.95 -9.93 4.52
CA PHE A 35 20.33 -9.83 4.12
C PHE A 35 21.04 -11.13 4.48
N GLU A 36 21.58 -11.80 3.47
CA GLU A 36 22.38 -12.99 3.66
C GLU A 36 23.84 -12.68 3.36
N ARG A 37 24.73 -13.33 4.10
CA ARG A 37 26.16 -13.24 3.88
C ARG A 37 26.57 -14.39 2.98
N ASP A 38 27.20 -14.07 1.84
CA ASP A 38 27.83 -15.08 1.01
C ASP A 38 29.03 -15.66 1.75
N GLN A 39 29.03 -16.97 1.91
CA GLN A 39 30.18 -17.70 2.42
C GLN A 39 31.27 -17.73 1.32
N GLU A 40 32.51 -17.72 1.75
CA GLU A 40 33.67 -17.87 0.83
C GLU A 40 33.72 -16.84 -0.31
N THR A 41 33.23 -15.61 -0.06
CA THR A 41 33.32 -14.55 -1.07
C THR A 41 34.76 -14.24 -1.42
N THR A 42 35.08 -14.33 -2.70
CA THR A 42 36.38 -13.94 -3.24
C THR A 42 36.25 -12.76 -4.19
N TYR A 43 37.25 -11.90 -4.19
CA TYR A 43 37.32 -10.81 -5.16
C TYR A 43 38.41 -11.12 -6.17
N PRO A 44 38.25 -10.76 -7.45
CA PRO A 44 39.25 -10.97 -8.47
C PRO A 44 40.54 -10.22 -8.13
N LYS A 45 41.67 -10.77 -8.52
CA LYS A 45 42.96 -10.09 -8.42
C LYS A 45 42.98 -8.90 -9.40
N GLY A 46 43.39 -7.74 -8.93
CA GLY A 46 43.52 -6.55 -9.74
C GLY A 46 43.12 -5.28 -8.98
N ASP A 47 43.04 -4.17 -9.67
CA ASP A 47 42.65 -2.88 -9.12
C ASP A 47 41.11 -2.79 -9.06
N ILE A 48 40.60 -2.22 -7.98
CA ILE A 48 39.20 -1.91 -7.81
C ILE A 48 39.05 -0.40 -7.70
N GLU A 49 38.36 0.18 -8.68
CA GLU A 49 38.06 1.61 -8.71
C GLU A 49 36.67 1.87 -8.18
N ILE A 50 36.55 2.72 -7.16
CA ILE A 50 35.29 3.13 -6.56
C ILE A 50 35.14 4.64 -6.73
N GLY A 51 34.11 5.05 -7.46
CA GLY A 51 33.76 6.45 -7.64
C GLY A 51 32.50 6.84 -6.90
N PHE A 52 32.47 8.04 -6.34
CA PHE A 52 31.29 8.60 -5.70
C PHE A 52 31.12 10.08 -5.99
N TYR A 53 29.92 10.60 -5.77
CA TYR A 53 29.61 12.03 -5.84
C TYR A 53 29.31 12.53 -4.45
N LEU A 54 29.92 13.62 -4.07
CA LEU A 54 29.68 14.29 -2.79
C LEU A 54 28.95 15.62 -3.05
N MET A 55 27.86 15.85 -2.37
CA MET A 55 27.17 17.13 -2.34
C MET A 55 27.30 17.74 -0.95
N TYR A 56 27.77 18.95 -0.90
CA TYR A 56 27.81 19.77 0.30
C TYR A 56 26.93 21.01 0.15
N SER A 57 26.19 21.37 1.18
CA SER A 57 25.39 22.60 1.19
C SER A 57 25.12 23.08 2.61
N ASP A 58 25.19 24.38 2.83
CA ASP A 58 24.79 25.11 4.03
C ASP A 58 23.44 25.84 3.83
N SER A 59 22.84 25.71 2.67
CA SER A 59 21.56 26.34 2.33
C SER A 59 20.40 25.78 3.14
N LYS A 60 19.65 26.65 3.81
CA LYS A 60 18.41 26.27 4.54
C LYS A 60 17.37 25.64 3.61
N GLU A 61 17.30 26.04 2.35
CA GLU A 61 16.39 25.46 1.37
C GLU A 61 16.75 23.99 1.08
N VAL A 62 18.06 23.72 0.89
CA VAL A 62 18.56 22.34 0.68
C VAL A 62 18.34 21.48 1.93
N LEU A 63 18.55 22.03 3.10
CA LEU A 63 18.30 21.30 4.37
C LEU A 63 16.82 20.92 4.56
N ARG A 64 15.89 21.77 4.08
CA ARG A 64 14.44 21.46 4.13
C ARG A 64 14.02 20.38 3.14
N ASN A 65 14.72 20.25 2.03
CA ASN A 65 14.46 19.25 1.01
C ASN A 65 15.78 18.69 0.45
N PRO A 66 16.50 17.89 1.24
CA PRO A 66 17.85 17.43 0.89
C PRO A 66 17.88 16.49 -0.32
N PHE A 67 16.74 15.86 -0.65
CA PHE A 67 16.67 14.94 -1.78
C PHE A 67 16.51 15.61 -3.13
N LYS A 68 16.03 16.86 -3.19
CA LYS A 68 15.75 17.55 -4.44
C LYS A 68 16.98 17.62 -5.35
N LYS A 69 18.09 18.16 -4.85
CA LYS A 69 19.33 18.32 -5.63
C LYS A 69 19.99 17.00 -6.06
N PRO A 70 20.12 16.00 -5.18
CA PRO A 70 20.56 14.66 -5.62
C PRO A 70 19.66 14.05 -6.69
N LEU A 71 18.34 14.15 -6.56
CA LEU A 71 17.41 13.62 -7.57
C LEU A 71 17.52 14.35 -8.91
N GLU A 72 17.61 15.68 -8.91
CA GLU A 72 17.85 16.47 -10.12
C GLU A 72 19.17 16.08 -10.81
N PHE A 73 20.24 15.90 -10.02
CA PHE A 73 21.53 15.42 -10.52
C PHE A 73 21.43 14.02 -11.12
N MET A 74 20.84 13.07 -10.40
CA MET A 74 20.67 11.70 -10.87
C MET A 74 19.79 11.63 -12.13
N TRP A 75 18.73 12.42 -12.17
CA TRP A 75 17.87 12.52 -13.34
C TRP A 75 18.63 13.07 -14.56
N SER A 76 19.31 14.18 -14.42
CA SER A 76 20.07 14.79 -15.52
C SER A 76 21.23 13.90 -16.00
N ARG A 77 21.86 13.18 -15.10
CA ARG A 77 23.05 12.37 -15.41
C ARG A 77 22.70 11.01 -16.03
N TRP A 78 21.65 10.36 -15.57
CA TRP A 78 21.31 9.00 -15.97
C TRP A 78 19.81 8.79 -16.26
N GLY A 79 18.96 9.39 -15.47
CA GLY A 79 17.53 9.10 -15.51
C GLY A 79 16.89 9.52 -16.82
N HIS A 80 17.14 10.75 -17.25
CA HIS A 80 16.53 11.30 -18.47
C HIS A 80 16.91 10.48 -19.72
N ALA A 81 18.18 10.17 -19.90
CA ALA A 81 18.63 9.38 -21.05
C ALA A 81 18.07 7.93 -21.01
N ALA A 82 17.99 7.33 -19.83
CA ALA A 82 17.40 6.00 -19.67
C ALA A 82 15.88 6.02 -19.93
N TYR A 83 15.19 7.07 -19.48
CA TYR A 83 13.76 7.26 -19.72
C TYR A 83 13.47 7.42 -21.22
N GLU A 84 14.18 8.29 -21.92
CA GLU A 84 14.00 8.48 -23.37
C GLU A 84 14.33 7.23 -24.18
N LYS A 85 15.41 6.52 -23.80
CA LYS A 85 15.77 5.22 -24.42
C LYS A 85 14.71 4.16 -24.21
N GLY A 86 14.02 4.17 -23.06
CA GLY A 86 12.93 3.25 -22.75
C GLY A 86 11.66 3.51 -23.57
N ASN A 87 11.64 4.57 -24.37
CA ASN A 87 10.49 4.98 -25.17
C ASN A 87 9.20 5.03 -24.32
N PRO A 88 9.13 5.92 -23.32
CA PRO A 88 8.02 5.97 -22.38
C PRO A 88 6.70 6.19 -23.10
N VAL A 89 5.69 5.45 -22.68
CA VAL A 89 4.33 5.58 -23.21
C VAL A 89 3.78 6.94 -22.84
N LYS A 90 3.45 7.75 -23.86
CA LYS A 90 2.88 9.10 -23.72
C LYS A 90 1.36 9.11 -23.92
N GLU A 91 0.71 7.99 -23.65
CA GLU A 91 -0.73 7.87 -23.81
C GLU A 91 -1.51 8.44 -22.62
N ASN A 92 -2.77 8.76 -22.88
CA ASN A 92 -3.69 9.20 -21.85
C ASN A 92 -3.88 8.09 -20.80
N LEU A 93 -3.72 8.41 -19.52
CA LEU A 93 -3.93 7.48 -18.41
C LEU A 93 -5.35 6.91 -18.34
N GLU A 94 -6.32 7.50 -19.01
CA GLU A 94 -7.71 7.03 -19.00
C GLU A 94 -7.85 5.61 -19.51
N THR A 95 -7.08 5.19 -20.51
CA THR A 95 -7.05 3.82 -21.02
C THR A 95 -6.67 2.83 -19.90
N TYR A 96 -5.67 3.17 -19.11
CA TYR A 96 -5.23 2.35 -17.97
C TYR A 96 -6.25 2.31 -16.85
N VAL A 97 -6.85 3.45 -16.53
CA VAL A 97 -7.90 3.55 -15.50
C VAL A 97 -9.10 2.68 -15.89
N LYS A 98 -9.54 2.78 -17.15
CA LYS A 98 -10.64 1.97 -17.68
C LYS A 98 -10.32 0.48 -17.61
N HIS A 99 -9.11 0.08 -17.99
CA HIS A 99 -8.65 -1.31 -17.90
C HIS A 99 -8.64 -1.81 -16.46
N THR A 100 -8.10 -1.04 -15.54
CA THR A 100 -8.02 -1.39 -14.11
C THR A 100 -9.41 -1.53 -13.49
N TYR A 101 -10.31 -0.61 -13.78
CA TYR A 101 -11.68 -0.70 -13.27
C TYR A 101 -12.47 -1.86 -13.89
N ASN A 102 -12.26 -2.14 -15.19
CA ASN A 102 -12.82 -3.33 -15.80
C ASN A 102 -12.30 -4.63 -15.16
N TRP A 103 -11.01 -4.69 -14.89
CA TRP A 103 -10.44 -5.82 -14.16
C TRP A 103 -11.07 -5.97 -12.78
N ALA A 104 -11.06 -4.91 -11.95
CA ALA A 104 -11.49 -4.98 -10.56
C ALA A 104 -12.99 -5.20 -10.38
N PHE A 105 -13.82 -4.59 -11.24
CA PHE A 105 -15.27 -4.54 -11.05
C PHE A 105 -16.08 -5.40 -12.04
N ASN A 106 -15.41 -6.03 -13.02
CA ASN A 106 -16.02 -6.97 -13.96
C ASN A 106 -15.28 -8.32 -13.91
N SER A 107 -14.05 -8.38 -14.48
CA SER A 107 -13.36 -9.68 -14.68
C SER A 107 -13.02 -10.41 -13.38
N TRP A 108 -12.68 -9.68 -12.33
CA TRP A 108 -12.30 -10.21 -11.01
C TRP A 108 -13.25 -9.76 -9.90
N SER A 109 -14.44 -9.29 -10.25
CA SER A 109 -15.36 -8.68 -9.29
C SER A 109 -15.70 -9.57 -8.10
N GLU A 110 -15.85 -10.87 -8.29
CA GLU A 110 -16.17 -11.82 -7.22
C GLU A 110 -15.10 -11.88 -6.11
N ASN A 111 -13.84 -11.66 -6.48
CA ASN A 111 -12.73 -11.68 -5.53
C ASN A 111 -12.31 -10.28 -5.06
N VAL A 112 -12.33 -9.32 -5.96
CA VAL A 112 -11.89 -7.95 -5.65
C VAL A 112 -12.97 -7.14 -4.97
N TRP A 113 -14.19 -7.12 -5.51
CA TRP A 113 -15.29 -6.35 -4.94
C TRP A 113 -16.05 -7.17 -3.91
N GLN A 114 -16.00 -6.73 -2.66
CA GLN A 114 -16.73 -7.36 -1.57
C GLN A 114 -17.88 -6.47 -1.14
N GLN A 115 -19.08 -7.06 -0.99
CA GLN A 115 -20.27 -6.38 -0.55
C GLN A 115 -20.99 -7.23 0.49
N PHE A 116 -21.34 -6.63 1.62
CA PHE A 116 -21.91 -7.32 2.77
C PHE A 116 -22.77 -6.37 3.62
N GLU A 117 -23.35 -6.88 4.68
CA GLU A 117 -24.12 -6.09 5.63
C GLU A 117 -23.38 -5.94 6.96
N LEU A 118 -23.37 -4.73 7.50
CA LEU A 118 -22.91 -4.39 8.83
C LEU A 118 -24.05 -3.70 9.56
N ASP A 119 -24.52 -4.31 10.66
CA ASP A 119 -25.60 -3.73 11.48
C ASP A 119 -26.84 -3.32 10.67
N GLY A 120 -27.22 -4.17 9.70
CA GLY A 120 -28.36 -3.92 8.80
C GLY A 120 -28.09 -2.88 7.70
N LYS A 121 -26.87 -2.38 7.56
CA LYS A 121 -26.47 -1.47 6.50
C LYS A 121 -25.67 -2.21 5.43
N LYS A 122 -26.04 -1.98 4.18
CA LYS A 122 -25.27 -2.48 3.03
C LYS A 122 -24.02 -1.65 2.84
N VAL A 123 -22.88 -2.30 2.85
CA VAL A 123 -21.55 -1.71 2.66
C VAL A 123 -20.74 -2.53 1.66
N GLY A 124 -19.62 -1.98 1.18
CA GLY A 124 -18.74 -2.73 0.29
C GLY A 124 -17.46 -1.97 -0.03
N ALA A 125 -16.41 -2.71 -0.36
CA ALA A 125 -15.15 -2.12 -0.81
C ALA A 125 -14.32 -3.14 -1.57
N PRO A 126 -13.29 -2.70 -2.32
CA PRO A 126 -12.33 -3.61 -2.93
C PRO A 126 -11.39 -4.20 -1.89
N VAL A 127 -11.13 -5.50 -2.01
CA VAL A 127 -10.02 -6.18 -1.37
C VAL A 127 -8.78 -6.03 -2.24
N PHE A 128 -7.65 -5.63 -1.66
CA PHE A 128 -6.42 -5.38 -2.41
C PHE A 128 -5.51 -6.60 -2.50
N ILE A 129 -5.75 -7.62 -1.68
CA ILE A 129 -4.92 -8.80 -1.63
C ILE A 129 -5.70 -9.98 -2.22
N VAL A 130 -5.37 -10.27 -3.46
CA VAL A 130 -5.82 -11.44 -4.21
C VAL A 130 -4.62 -12.13 -4.85
N ASN A 131 -4.70 -13.43 -5.08
CA ASN A 131 -3.63 -14.17 -5.73
C ASN A 131 -4.10 -14.89 -7.02
N VAL A 132 -3.16 -15.52 -7.71
CA VAL A 132 -3.42 -16.18 -8.99
C VAL A 132 -4.47 -17.30 -8.89
N THR A 133 -4.56 -17.97 -7.75
CA THR A 133 -5.55 -19.06 -7.56
C THR A 133 -6.99 -18.56 -7.46
N GLN A 134 -7.17 -17.25 -7.24
CA GLN A 134 -8.48 -16.60 -7.22
C GLN A 134 -8.88 -16.08 -8.60
N SER A 135 -8.05 -16.28 -9.63
CA SER A 135 -8.39 -15.90 -11.00
C SER A 135 -9.60 -16.67 -11.50
N PRO A 136 -10.58 -16.04 -12.17
CA PRO A 136 -11.69 -16.72 -12.81
C PRO A 136 -11.26 -17.80 -13.82
N ASN A 137 -10.03 -17.70 -14.33
CA ASN A 137 -9.47 -18.63 -15.31
C ASN A 137 -8.49 -19.64 -14.68
N TYR A 138 -8.36 -19.67 -13.36
CA TYR A 138 -7.48 -20.64 -12.69
C TYR A 138 -8.12 -22.04 -12.71
N PRO A 139 -7.45 -23.06 -13.25
CA PRO A 139 -8.04 -24.37 -13.43
C PRO A 139 -8.04 -25.25 -12.18
N GLY A 140 -7.35 -24.82 -11.13
CA GLY A 140 -7.19 -25.57 -9.88
C GLY A 140 -8.06 -25.05 -8.74
N GLU A 141 -7.84 -25.61 -7.56
CA GLU A 141 -8.52 -25.18 -6.35
C GLU A 141 -8.05 -23.81 -5.88
N ILE A 142 -9.00 -22.98 -5.46
CA ILE A 142 -8.67 -21.66 -4.90
C ILE A 142 -7.90 -21.88 -3.60
N ASN A 143 -6.79 -21.18 -3.44
CA ASN A 143 -6.03 -21.11 -2.20
C ASN A 143 -5.79 -19.63 -1.89
N GLU A 144 -6.57 -19.06 -0.99
CA GLU A 144 -6.45 -17.66 -0.63
C GLU A 144 -5.13 -17.45 0.15
N ARG A 145 -4.35 -16.47 -0.26
CA ARG A 145 -3.05 -16.17 0.36
C ARG A 145 -3.20 -15.79 1.82
N GLU A 146 -4.20 -14.97 2.10
CA GLU A 146 -4.50 -14.47 3.43
C GLU A 146 -5.99 -14.13 3.53
N PHE A 147 -6.44 -13.81 4.73
CA PHE A 147 -7.82 -13.41 4.99
C PHE A 147 -8.27 -12.23 4.11
N ARG A 148 -9.52 -12.23 3.71
CA ARG A 148 -10.10 -11.08 3.01
C ARG A 148 -10.18 -9.92 3.97
N SER A 149 -9.60 -8.79 3.59
CA SER A 149 -9.53 -7.61 4.43
C SER A 149 -9.75 -6.33 3.65
N ILE A 150 -10.41 -5.39 4.30
CA ILE A 150 -10.62 -4.03 3.79
C ILE A 150 -9.99 -3.07 4.79
N TRP A 151 -9.18 -2.16 4.27
CA TRP A 151 -8.26 -1.41 5.07
C TRP A 151 -8.56 0.09 5.02
N ASN A 152 -8.55 0.70 6.21
CA ASN A 152 -8.50 2.14 6.41
C ASN A 152 -7.08 2.49 6.88
N GLN A 153 -6.15 2.60 5.95
CA GLN A 153 -4.75 2.89 6.27
C GLN A 153 -4.09 3.78 5.22
N ALA A 154 -2.86 4.22 5.52
CA ALA A 154 -2.13 5.13 4.65
C ALA A 154 -1.81 4.55 3.26
N TRP A 155 -1.53 3.25 3.16
CA TRP A 155 -1.09 2.63 1.88
C TRP A 155 -2.23 1.95 1.12
N PHE A 156 -3.06 1.17 1.80
CA PHE A 156 -4.15 0.40 1.22
C PHE A 156 -5.53 0.98 1.59
N SER A 157 -5.65 2.30 1.54
CA SER A 157 -6.91 2.95 1.89
C SER A 157 -7.99 2.70 0.85
N SER A 158 -9.05 2.00 1.26
CA SER A 158 -10.24 1.80 0.46
C SER A 158 -10.93 3.11 0.14
N LEU A 159 -10.98 4.05 1.09
CA LEU A 159 -11.58 5.37 0.91
C LEU A 159 -10.82 6.22 -0.12
N ARG A 160 -9.48 6.12 -0.17
CA ARG A 160 -8.68 6.78 -1.21
C ARG A 160 -9.05 6.25 -2.60
N SER A 161 -9.13 4.94 -2.76
CA SER A 161 -9.52 4.31 -4.02
C SER A 161 -10.95 4.68 -4.41
N ALA A 162 -11.87 4.71 -3.43
CA ALA A 162 -13.25 5.12 -3.64
C ALA A 162 -13.38 6.58 -4.07
N SER A 163 -12.54 7.49 -3.56
CA SER A 163 -12.55 8.90 -3.98
C SER A 163 -12.18 9.06 -5.47
N GLY A 164 -11.20 8.30 -5.94
CA GLY A 164 -10.84 8.23 -7.36
C GLY A 164 -11.97 7.64 -8.20
N LEU A 165 -12.57 6.54 -7.72
CA LEU A 165 -13.70 5.88 -8.36
C LEU A 165 -14.93 6.81 -8.46
N TYR A 166 -15.23 7.56 -7.40
CA TYR A 166 -16.31 8.55 -7.38
C TYR A 166 -16.13 9.61 -8.47
N ARG A 167 -14.94 10.22 -8.56
CA ARG A 167 -14.63 11.22 -9.59
C ARG A 167 -14.75 10.63 -11.00
N TYR A 168 -14.20 9.44 -11.22
CA TYR A 168 -14.30 8.75 -12.50
C TYR A 168 -15.75 8.45 -12.88
N ALA A 169 -16.52 7.89 -11.95
CA ALA A 169 -17.93 7.55 -12.16
C ALA A 169 -18.79 8.79 -12.48
N ARG A 170 -18.55 9.90 -11.76
CA ARG A 170 -19.22 11.19 -12.04
C ARG A 170 -18.89 11.71 -13.44
N ARG A 171 -17.61 11.69 -13.82
CA ARG A 171 -17.15 12.16 -15.13
C ARG A 171 -17.70 11.30 -16.28
N THR A 172 -17.79 10.00 -16.11
CA THR A 172 -18.23 9.07 -17.15
C THR A 172 -19.73 8.77 -17.12
N GLY A 173 -20.46 9.25 -16.13
CA GLY A 173 -21.88 8.95 -15.95
C GLY A 173 -22.15 7.51 -15.49
N ASN A 174 -21.14 6.77 -15.00
CA ASN A 174 -21.28 5.38 -14.60
C ASN A 174 -21.91 5.27 -13.21
N ARG A 175 -23.22 4.99 -13.17
CA ARG A 175 -24.00 4.90 -11.93
C ARG A 175 -23.61 3.71 -11.04
N GLU A 176 -23.19 2.59 -11.64
CA GLU A 176 -22.79 1.40 -10.89
C GLU A 176 -21.48 1.67 -10.11
N LEU A 177 -20.48 2.22 -10.77
CA LEU A 177 -19.21 2.59 -10.10
C LEU A 177 -19.43 3.69 -9.05
N LEU A 178 -20.36 4.61 -9.29
CA LEU A 178 -20.73 5.62 -8.29
C LEU A 178 -21.35 4.97 -7.05
N ALA A 179 -22.23 3.99 -7.23
CA ALA A 179 -22.82 3.24 -6.12
C ALA A 179 -21.75 2.48 -5.33
N LYS A 180 -20.78 1.84 -6.00
CA LYS A 180 -19.66 1.17 -5.35
C LYS A 180 -18.79 2.14 -4.53
N ALA A 181 -18.50 3.33 -5.06
CA ALA A 181 -17.77 4.35 -4.32
C ALA A 181 -18.51 4.78 -3.04
N ASN A 182 -19.84 4.97 -3.12
CA ASN A 182 -20.65 5.31 -1.97
C ASN A 182 -20.73 4.18 -0.94
N LEU A 183 -20.83 2.92 -1.37
CA LEU A 183 -20.78 1.77 -0.45
C LEU A 183 -19.45 1.72 0.31
N THR A 184 -18.35 2.12 -0.31
CA THR A 184 -17.04 2.19 0.36
C THR A 184 -16.98 3.36 1.36
N LYS A 185 -17.62 4.51 1.05
CA LYS A 185 -17.77 5.60 2.00
C LYS A 185 -18.60 5.15 3.21
N GLU A 186 -19.73 4.47 2.99
CA GLU A 186 -20.55 3.94 4.08
C GLU A 186 -19.79 2.93 4.94
N LEU A 187 -18.97 2.06 4.33
CA LEU A 187 -18.11 1.16 5.08
C LEU A 187 -17.12 1.93 5.96
N ALA A 188 -16.45 2.96 5.43
CA ALA A 188 -15.50 3.76 6.21
C ALA A 188 -16.16 4.42 7.42
N LEU A 189 -17.40 4.92 7.26
CA LEU A 189 -18.22 5.48 8.35
C LEU A 189 -18.77 4.43 9.32
N SER A 190 -18.72 3.15 8.97
CA SER A 190 -19.19 2.05 9.81
C SER A 190 -18.11 1.48 10.72
N PHE A 191 -16.85 1.90 10.60
CA PHE A 191 -15.81 1.53 11.53
C PHE A 191 -16.11 2.08 12.92
N PRO A 192 -16.20 1.24 13.96
CA PRO A 192 -16.62 1.70 15.27
C PRO A 192 -15.57 2.61 15.90
N GLN A 193 -16.02 3.78 16.37
CA GLN A 193 -15.20 4.69 17.15
C GLN A 193 -15.34 4.42 18.65
N ARG A 194 -14.23 4.46 19.37
CA ARG A 194 -14.16 4.42 20.83
C ARG A 194 -13.32 5.60 21.31
N ASN A 195 -13.95 6.54 21.95
CA ASN A 195 -13.31 7.80 22.37
C ASN A 195 -12.58 8.48 21.18
N GLY A 196 -13.22 8.52 20.01
CA GLY A 196 -12.67 9.08 18.79
C GLY A 196 -11.70 8.20 18.01
N PHE A 197 -11.09 7.18 18.62
CA PHE A 197 -10.17 6.25 17.93
C PHE A 197 -10.93 5.12 17.24
N PHE A 198 -10.43 4.62 16.11
CA PHE A 198 -11.07 3.58 15.32
C PHE A 198 -10.07 2.57 14.72
N TYR A 199 -10.55 1.42 14.34
CA TYR A 199 -9.72 0.37 13.76
C TYR A 199 -9.25 0.71 12.34
N GLY A 200 -8.13 0.13 11.95
CA GLY A 200 -7.54 0.31 10.62
C GLY A 200 -7.98 -0.72 9.58
N LEU A 201 -8.64 -1.81 10.00
CA LEU A 201 -9.15 -2.82 9.07
C LEU A 201 -10.39 -3.56 9.60
N ILE A 202 -11.15 -4.10 8.66
CA ILE A 202 -12.11 -5.18 8.87
C ILE A 202 -11.66 -6.37 8.04
N GLY A 203 -11.67 -7.57 8.61
CA GLY A 203 -11.23 -8.79 7.94
C GLY A 203 -12.12 -9.97 8.24
N THR A 204 -12.05 -11.01 7.40
CA THR A 204 -12.77 -12.27 7.60
C THR A 204 -11.90 -13.29 8.29
N GLU A 205 -12.50 -14.22 9.02
CA GLU A 205 -11.80 -15.41 9.48
C GLU A 205 -11.43 -16.32 8.31
N MET A 206 -10.36 -17.08 8.50
CA MET A 206 -9.94 -18.13 7.58
C MET A 206 -10.17 -19.52 8.18
N HIS A 207 -10.29 -20.48 7.30
CA HIS A 207 -10.25 -21.90 7.64
C HIS A 207 -9.49 -22.66 6.57
N GLU A 208 -9.03 -23.83 6.93
CA GLU A 208 -8.37 -24.77 6.03
C GLU A 208 -9.40 -25.80 5.55
N VAL A 209 -9.42 -26.06 4.27
CA VAL A 209 -10.19 -27.14 3.65
C VAL A 209 -9.23 -28.15 3.04
N GLU A 210 -9.56 -29.45 3.17
CA GLU A 210 -8.78 -30.52 2.57
C GLU A 210 -9.54 -31.06 1.36
N ILE A 211 -8.87 -31.08 0.20
CA ILE A 211 -9.42 -31.60 -1.06
C ILE A 211 -8.34 -32.48 -1.68
N ASP A 212 -8.65 -33.74 -1.94
CA ASP A 212 -7.72 -34.73 -2.49
C ASP A 212 -6.38 -34.83 -1.72
N GLY A 213 -6.45 -34.77 -0.38
CA GLY A 213 -5.30 -34.87 0.51
C GLY A 213 -4.41 -33.60 0.52
N LYS A 214 -4.84 -32.50 -0.10
CA LYS A 214 -4.16 -31.21 -0.08
C LYS A 214 -4.97 -30.18 0.70
N LYS A 215 -4.26 -29.32 1.41
CA LYS A 215 -4.85 -28.26 2.24
C LYS A 215 -4.86 -26.94 1.51
N TYR A 216 -5.99 -26.25 1.60
CA TYR A 216 -6.24 -24.95 0.97
C TYR A 216 -6.83 -23.98 1.97
N ASN A 217 -6.33 -22.76 1.97
CA ASN A 217 -6.89 -21.68 2.79
C ASN A 217 -8.12 -21.07 2.11
N ARG A 218 -9.16 -20.85 2.89
CA ARG A 218 -10.41 -20.23 2.45
C ARG A 218 -10.89 -19.19 3.46
N SER A 219 -11.44 -18.10 2.98
CA SER A 219 -12.20 -17.18 3.82
C SER A 219 -13.52 -17.83 4.24
N LYS A 220 -13.92 -17.63 5.50
CA LYS A 220 -15.25 -18.02 5.99
C LYS A 220 -16.37 -17.07 5.56
N GLY A 221 -16.00 -15.98 4.88
CA GLY A 221 -16.94 -14.95 4.43
C GLY A 221 -17.22 -13.87 5.49
N TRP A 222 -17.99 -12.86 5.09
CA TRP A 222 -18.21 -11.63 5.87
C TRP A 222 -19.15 -11.81 7.07
N ASN A 223 -19.79 -12.95 7.23
CA ASN A 223 -20.55 -13.27 8.44
C ASN A 223 -19.66 -13.56 9.66
N THR A 224 -18.36 -13.74 9.44
CA THR A 224 -17.37 -14.03 10.49
C THR A 224 -16.27 -12.97 10.50
N TYR A 225 -16.64 -11.72 10.35
CA TYR A 225 -15.69 -10.62 10.33
C TYR A 225 -15.18 -10.27 11.73
N TYR A 226 -14.01 -9.62 11.74
CA TYR A 226 -13.44 -9.01 12.93
C TYR A 226 -12.84 -7.64 12.61
N TRP A 227 -12.76 -6.80 13.62
CA TRP A 227 -12.09 -5.51 13.56
C TRP A 227 -10.64 -5.65 14.01
N GLY A 228 -9.72 -4.98 13.30
CA GLY A 228 -8.30 -5.01 13.60
C GLY A 228 -7.59 -3.69 13.27
N ASN A 229 -6.31 -3.64 13.55
CA ASN A 229 -5.50 -2.53 13.06
C ASN A 229 -4.84 -2.90 11.73
N SER A 230 -4.09 -1.97 11.17
CA SER A 230 -3.39 -2.13 9.90
C SER A 230 -2.11 -2.95 9.96
N ASN A 231 -1.78 -3.58 11.06
CA ASN A 231 -0.65 -4.49 11.14
C ASN A 231 -0.91 -5.72 10.25
N ARG A 232 0.05 -6.05 9.39
CA ARG A 232 -0.10 -7.11 8.38
C ARG A 232 -0.24 -8.51 8.94
N ASN A 233 0.07 -8.71 10.22
CA ASN A 233 0.01 -10.04 10.80
C ASN A 233 -1.10 -10.15 11.85
N PRO A 234 -2.34 -10.47 11.44
CA PRO A 234 -3.46 -10.62 12.34
C PRO A 234 -3.28 -11.77 13.33
N TYR A 235 -2.39 -12.73 13.03
CA TYR A 235 -2.15 -13.89 13.89
C TYR A 235 -1.16 -13.62 15.02
N THR A 236 -0.25 -12.68 14.84
CA THR A 236 0.74 -12.31 15.85
C THR A 236 0.39 -11.02 16.58
N TRP A 237 -0.63 -10.33 16.11
CA TRP A 237 -1.05 -9.08 16.67
C TRP A 237 -2.00 -9.28 17.85
N ASN A 238 -1.70 -8.59 18.96
CA ASN A 238 -2.58 -8.56 20.12
C ASN A 238 -3.47 -7.30 20.10
N PRO A 239 -4.77 -7.42 19.73
CA PRO A 239 -5.66 -6.27 19.63
C PRO A 239 -5.90 -5.56 20.96
N LYS A 240 -5.60 -6.22 22.10
CA LYS A 240 -5.71 -5.63 23.41
C LYS A 240 -4.54 -4.70 23.75
N GLU A 241 -3.37 -4.97 23.17
CA GLU A 241 -2.16 -4.17 23.43
C GLU A 241 -2.03 -2.98 22.48
N SER A 242 -2.41 -3.15 21.22
CA SER A 242 -2.29 -2.10 20.19
C SER A 242 -3.45 -2.13 19.21
N PRO A 243 -4.66 -1.76 19.65
CA PRO A 243 -5.86 -1.84 18.79
C PRO A 243 -5.91 -0.76 17.71
N TYR A 244 -5.12 0.31 17.83
CA TYR A 244 -5.18 1.47 16.96
C TYR A 244 -3.82 1.83 16.38
N HIS A 245 -3.82 2.46 15.20
CA HIS A 245 -2.63 2.95 14.54
C HIS A 245 -2.82 4.41 14.09
N ILE A 246 -2.13 5.34 14.75
CA ILE A 246 -2.36 6.78 14.61
C ILE A 246 -2.20 7.27 13.18
N LEU A 247 -1.14 6.83 12.46
CA LEU A 247 -0.92 7.24 11.07
C LEU A 247 -2.11 6.88 10.18
N ASP A 248 -2.63 5.67 10.32
CA ASP A 248 -3.71 5.18 9.47
C ASP A 248 -5.04 5.87 9.77
N MET A 249 -5.32 6.11 11.04
CA MET A 249 -6.49 6.90 11.46
C MET A 249 -6.40 8.34 10.97
N SER A 250 -5.23 8.99 11.11
CA SER A 250 -5.01 10.36 10.65
C SER A 250 -5.17 10.47 9.13
N TRP A 251 -4.64 9.50 8.39
CA TRP A 251 -4.78 9.46 6.93
C TRP A 251 -6.24 9.27 6.52
N THR A 252 -6.96 8.38 7.20
CA THR A 252 -8.37 8.13 6.92
C THR A 252 -9.24 9.35 7.25
N ALA A 253 -9.01 10.01 8.39
CA ALA A 253 -9.69 11.25 8.74
C ALA A 253 -9.44 12.36 7.71
N LEU A 254 -8.18 12.51 7.24
CA LEU A 254 -7.85 13.45 6.16
C LEU A 254 -8.63 13.13 4.87
N LEU A 255 -8.77 11.85 4.51
CA LEU A 255 -9.54 11.44 3.33
C LEU A 255 -11.04 11.70 3.50
N MET A 256 -11.58 11.55 4.70
CA MET A 256 -12.98 11.91 5.02
C MET A 256 -13.21 13.42 4.87
N LEU A 257 -12.31 14.24 5.38
CA LEU A 257 -12.37 15.70 5.21
C LEU A 257 -12.27 16.11 3.74
N ARG A 258 -11.37 15.49 2.97
CA ARG A 258 -11.28 15.73 1.54
C ARG A 258 -12.51 15.26 0.77
N TRP A 259 -13.11 14.14 1.14
CA TRP A 259 -14.36 13.70 0.54
C TRP A 259 -15.47 14.73 0.80
N TYR A 260 -15.60 15.15 2.06
CA TYR A 260 -16.58 16.18 2.44
C TYR A 260 -16.37 17.49 1.67
N ASP A 261 -15.14 17.94 1.54
CA ASP A 261 -14.85 19.21 0.86
C ASP A 261 -15.00 19.15 -0.66
N GLU A 262 -14.48 18.10 -1.28
CA GLU A 262 -14.27 18.02 -2.72
C GLU A 262 -15.32 17.20 -3.48
N LEU A 263 -16.02 16.26 -2.83
CA LEU A 263 -16.91 15.32 -3.52
C LEU A 263 -18.37 15.45 -3.11
N GLU A 264 -18.67 15.37 -1.83
CA GLU A 264 -20.03 15.35 -1.30
C GLU A 264 -20.06 15.91 0.13
N LYS A 265 -20.92 16.88 0.41
CA LYS A 265 -21.09 17.51 1.72
C LYS A 265 -21.89 16.61 2.69
N ASP A 266 -21.37 15.40 2.94
CA ASP A 266 -21.93 14.49 3.93
C ASP A 266 -21.38 14.83 5.34
N ALA A 267 -22.21 15.44 6.17
CA ALA A 267 -21.81 15.93 7.50
C ALA A 267 -21.30 14.81 8.43
N ARG A 268 -21.65 13.55 8.18
CA ARG A 268 -21.17 12.41 8.97
C ARG A 268 -19.65 12.22 8.83
N LEU A 269 -19.08 12.51 7.65
CA LEU A 269 -17.64 12.46 7.41
C LEU A 269 -16.90 13.50 8.25
N LEU A 270 -17.46 14.71 8.32
CA LEU A 270 -16.89 15.79 9.13
C LEU A 270 -16.93 15.41 10.62
N ALA A 271 -18.10 15.02 11.13
CA ALA A 271 -18.27 14.64 12.53
C ALA A 271 -17.33 13.49 12.93
N TYR A 272 -17.22 12.45 12.09
CA TYR A 272 -16.33 11.32 12.35
C TYR A 272 -14.85 11.74 12.43
N ALA A 273 -14.41 12.64 11.54
CA ALA A 273 -13.03 13.15 11.54
C ALA A 273 -12.78 14.12 12.70
N GLU A 274 -13.76 14.93 13.10
CA GLU A 274 -13.67 15.81 14.26
C GLU A 274 -13.54 15.04 15.57
N ASP A 275 -14.34 14.00 15.77
CA ASP A 275 -14.26 13.14 16.94
C ASP A 275 -12.85 12.54 17.10
N TYR A 276 -12.26 12.10 15.98
CA TYR A 276 -10.86 11.61 15.98
C TYR A 276 -9.86 12.74 16.29
N ALA A 277 -9.99 13.90 15.66
CA ALA A 277 -9.07 15.02 15.88
C ALA A 277 -9.12 15.51 17.34
N MET A 278 -10.32 15.59 17.93
CA MET A 278 -10.48 15.95 19.33
C MET A 278 -9.84 14.92 20.27
N ALA A 279 -9.96 13.64 19.95
CA ALA A 279 -9.31 12.57 20.71
C ALA A 279 -7.78 12.63 20.70
N LEU A 280 -7.17 13.20 19.65
CA LEU A 280 -5.74 13.42 19.59
C LEU A 280 -5.24 14.61 20.42
N LEU A 281 -6.13 15.56 20.70
CA LEU A 281 -5.79 16.79 21.43
C LEU A 281 -5.97 16.65 22.95
N GLY A 282 -6.69 15.66 23.40
CA GLY A 282 -7.02 15.55 24.78
C GLY A 282 -7.14 14.42 25.56
#